data_bf7233a8a0fc16e79bd04d00a91a664d
#
_entry.id   bf7233a8a0fc16e79bd04d00a91a664d
#
_cell.length_a   1.000
_cell.length_b   1.000
_cell.length_c   1.000
_cell.angle_alpha   90.00
_cell.angle_beta   90.00
_cell.angle_gamma   90.00
#
_symmetry.space_group_name_H-M   'P 1'
#
loop_
_entity.id
_entity.type
_entity.pdbx_description
1 polymer ?
#
loop_
_entity_poly.entity_id
_entity_poly.type
_entity_poly.pdbx_seq_one_letter_code
_entity_poly.pdbx_strand_id
1 'polypeptide(L)'
;MKQNAILAGALALCLTLSACGSKAPGPEEVEAAIRDGSVTIEDALDKGWITQEWADSYQEERSVPAADKMAVNKVGAFETETLTGETYTGADLPDTAFLVFLDPEDPGAADFYTGLVDAVEDVRAAGADIVVCSKGDMDHELFQDAPFPVVAYNESMQEALAQNDEMASEIPCVGVWYVNGSLISAWTSQVEAEDLAASAPSFVAMTQEDDPSGEDGMAAVAMG
;
A
#
# COMPACT_ATOMS: atom_id res chain seq x y z
N MET A 1 -26.39 28.11 -15.92
CA MET A 1 -25.56 29.16 -15.36
C MET A 1 -25.62 29.05 -13.84
N LYS A 2 -24.71 28.31 -13.21
CA LYS A 2 -24.41 28.28 -11.75
C LYS A 2 -23.40 27.15 -11.48
N GLN A 3 -22.19 27.32 -11.95
CA GLN A 3 -21.04 26.49 -11.60
C GLN A 3 -19.80 27.39 -11.76
N ASN A 4 -19.40 28.15 -10.79
CA ASN A 4 -18.11 28.85 -10.72
C ASN A 4 -17.94 29.61 -9.39
N ALA A 5 -18.21 29.00 -8.25
CA ALA A 5 -18.10 29.68 -6.97
C ALA A 5 -17.34 28.88 -5.87
N ILE A 6 -16.63 27.79 -6.18
CA ILE A 6 -15.96 26.96 -5.14
C ILE A 6 -14.44 27.01 -5.22
N LEU A 7 -13.85 27.60 -6.26
CA LEU A 7 -12.38 27.63 -6.44
C LEU A 7 -11.67 28.89 -5.92
N ALA A 8 -12.36 29.79 -5.26
CA ALA A 8 -11.77 31.07 -4.78
C ALA A 8 -11.42 31.06 -3.27
N GLY A 9 -11.74 30.01 -2.53
CA GLY A 9 -11.55 29.98 -1.06
C GLY A 9 -10.19 29.48 -0.58
N ALA A 10 -9.49 28.67 -1.36
CA ALA A 10 -8.26 28.01 -0.91
C ALA A 10 -6.98 28.86 -1.08
N LEU A 11 -7.01 29.91 -1.88
CA LEU A 11 -5.81 30.74 -2.17
C LEU A 11 -5.63 31.94 -1.23
N ALA A 12 -6.58 32.23 -0.36
CA ALA A 12 -6.54 33.41 0.50
C ALA A 12 -5.87 33.19 1.87
N LEU A 13 -5.68 31.94 2.31
CA LEU A 13 -5.08 31.65 3.62
C LEU A 13 -3.55 31.61 3.59
N CYS A 14 -2.93 31.37 2.45
CA CYS A 14 -1.47 31.32 2.34
C CYS A 14 -0.77 32.68 2.37
N LEU A 15 -1.49 33.81 2.29
CA LEU A 15 -0.91 35.15 2.23
C LEU A 15 -0.92 35.93 3.57
N THR A 16 -1.51 35.42 4.62
CA THR A 16 -1.57 36.12 5.90
C THR A 16 -0.46 35.75 6.89
N LEU A 17 0.34 34.72 6.61
CA LEU A 17 1.45 34.32 7.48
C LEU A 17 2.80 35.01 7.18
N SER A 18 2.86 35.91 6.18
CA SER A 18 4.13 36.54 5.76
C SER A 18 4.32 38.01 6.21
N ALA A 19 3.44 38.56 7.02
CA ALA A 19 3.58 39.97 7.44
C ALA A 19 3.20 40.16 8.88
N CYS A 20 4.16 40.35 9.70
CA CYS A 20 4.28 40.88 11.05
C CYS A 20 4.90 39.89 12.02
N GLY A 21 5.90 40.34 12.79
CA GLY A 21 6.62 39.62 13.83
C GLY A 21 5.69 38.88 14.80
N SER A 22 5.11 37.82 14.38
CA SER A 22 4.09 37.07 15.08
C SER A 22 4.73 35.94 15.85
N LYS A 23 4.39 35.88 17.10
CA LYS A 23 4.50 34.79 18.02
C LYS A 23 4.33 33.46 17.24
N ALA A 24 5.23 32.51 17.45
CA ALA A 24 5.09 31.16 16.87
C ALA A 24 3.67 30.64 17.13
N PRO A 25 3.04 29.95 16.15
CA PRO A 25 1.70 29.42 16.34
C PRO A 25 1.68 28.48 17.55
N GLY A 26 0.57 28.45 18.27
CA GLY A 26 0.40 27.56 19.41
C GLY A 26 0.31 26.07 18.95
N PRO A 27 0.58 25.11 19.84
CA PRO A 27 0.55 23.70 19.50
C PRO A 27 -0.80 23.27 18.88
N GLU A 28 -1.92 23.77 19.38
CA GLU A 28 -3.26 23.47 18.87
C GLU A 28 -3.50 24.03 17.45
N GLU A 29 -2.90 25.21 17.13
CA GLU A 29 -3.00 25.81 15.80
C GLU A 29 -2.16 25.04 14.79
N VAL A 30 -0.97 24.58 15.20
CA VAL A 30 -0.10 23.73 14.34
C VAL A 30 -0.76 22.38 14.11
N GLU A 31 -1.32 21.76 15.14
CA GLU A 31 -2.04 20.50 15.01
C GLU A 31 -3.22 20.61 14.05
N ALA A 32 -4.00 21.70 14.15
CA ALA A 32 -5.11 21.94 13.24
C ALA A 32 -4.64 22.11 11.78
N ALA A 33 -3.53 22.82 11.55
CA ALA A 33 -2.95 23.05 10.25
C ALA A 33 -2.34 21.76 9.64
N ILE A 34 -1.77 20.88 10.45
CA ILE A 34 -1.29 19.56 10.01
C ILE A 34 -2.50 18.67 9.65
N ARG A 35 -3.55 18.69 10.45
CA ARG A 35 -4.74 17.87 10.22
C ARG A 35 -5.52 18.28 8.98
N ASP A 36 -5.56 19.56 8.61
CA ASP A 36 -6.23 20.04 7.40
C ASP A 36 -5.31 20.06 6.17
N GLY A 37 -4.05 19.65 6.32
CA GLY A 37 -3.07 19.57 5.24
C GLY A 37 -2.44 20.90 4.82
N SER A 38 -2.67 21.98 5.55
CA SER A 38 -2.08 23.30 5.26
C SER A 38 -0.59 23.37 5.59
N VAL A 39 -0.12 22.50 6.50
CA VAL A 39 1.28 22.39 6.95
C VAL A 39 1.63 20.92 7.05
N THR A 40 2.81 20.52 6.59
CA THR A 40 3.32 19.17 6.80
C THR A 40 4.03 19.07 8.17
N ILE A 41 4.15 17.85 8.69
CA ILE A 41 4.92 17.59 9.92
C ILE A 41 6.37 18.03 9.74
N GLU A 42 6.96 17.76 8.57
CA GLU A 42 8.32 18.12 8.22
C GLU A 42 8.50 19.65 8.21
N ASP A 43 7.60 20.40 7.59
CA ASP A 43 7.60 21.88 7.62
C ASP A 43 7.49 22.45 9.03
N ALA A 44 6.67 21.82 9.89
CA ALA A 44 6.48 22.25 11.26
C ALA A 44 7.71 21.98 12.13
N LEU A 45 8.41 20.87 11.90
CA LEU A 45 9.71 20.53 12.51
C LEU A 45 10.79 21.52 12.09
N ASP A 46 10.93 21.76 10.79
CA ASP A 46 11.94 22.67 10.23
C ASP A 46 11.78 24.09 10.75
N LYS A 47 10.53 24.53 10.96
CA LYS A 47 10.21 25.84 11.53
C LYS A 47 10.32 25.87 13.06
N GLY A 48 10.58 24.73 13.69
CA GLY A 48 10.66 24.60 15.15
C GLY A 48 9.32 24.87 15.87
N TRP A 49 8.20 24.67 15.20
CA TRP A 49 6.85 24.82 15.79
C TRP A 49 6.44 23.62 16.61
N ILE A 50 7.00 22.42 16.27
CA ILE A 50 6.85 21.17 17.00
C ILE A 50 8.21 20.54 17.26
N THR A 51 8.27 19.63 18.21
CA THR A 51 9.45 18.79 18.48
C THR A 51 9.33 17.45 17.78
N GLN A 52 10.45 16.77 17.60
CA GLN A 52 10.46 15.39 17.08
C GLN A 52 9.61 14.47 17.96
N GLU A 53 9.74 14.57 19.29
CA GLU A 53 8.95 13.79 20.25
C GLU A 53 7.44 14.02 20.07
N TRP A 54 7.02 15.26 19.82
CA TRP A 54 5.62 15.56 19.53
C TRP A 54 5.18 14.94 18.20
N ALA A 55 6.01 15.06 17.16
CA ALA A 55 5.73 14.49 15.83
C ALA A 55 5.57 12.96 15.90
N ASP A 56 6.47 12.29 16.62
CA ASP A 56 6.43 10.84 16.81
C ASP A 56 5.16 10.42 17.57
N SER A 57 4.82 11.10 18.67
CA SER A 57 3.59 10.84 19.43
C SER A 57 2.33 11.10 18.60
N TYR A 58 2.32 12.17 17.81
CA TYR A 58 1.19 12.52 16.94
C TYR A 58 0.97 11.47 15.86
N GLN A 59 2.06 10.95 15.29
CA GLN A 59 2.00 9.87 14.31
C GLN A 59 1.58 8.54 14.96
N GLU A 60 2.09 8.22 16.14
CA GLU A 60 1.74 7.01 16.88
C GLU A 60 0.26 7.01 17.29
N GLU A 61 -0.27 8.11 17.84
CA GLU A 61 -1.70 8.23 18.22
C GLU A 61 -2.65 8.11 17.03
N ARG A 62 -2.21 8.47 15.82
CA ARG A 62 -3.01 8.41 14.58
C ARG A 62 -2.67 7.22 13.70
N SER A 63 -1.61 6.51 13.99
CA SER A 63 -1.33 5.25 13.31
C SER A 63 -2.36 4.22 13.77
N VAL A 64 -3.19 3.75 12.85
CA VAL A 64 -3.97 2.54 13.09
C VAL A 64 -2.97 1.41 13.24
N PRO A 65 -2.96 0.66 14.36
CA PRO A 65 -2.06 -0.48 14.52
C PRO A 65 -2.11 -1.40 13.32
N ALA A 66 -0.96 -1.92 12.91
CA ALA A 66 -0.89 -2.81 11.73
C ALA A 66 -1.87 -3.99 11.87
N ALA A 67 -2.00 -4.56 13.07
CA ALA A 67 -2.96 -5.61 13.37
C ALA A 67 -4.41 -5.21 13.09
N ASP A 68 -4.81 -3.97 13.40
CA ASP A 68 -6.16 -3.49 13.15
C ASP A 68 -6.41 -3.26 11.65
N LYS A 69 -5.41 -2.76 10.92
CA LYS A 69 -5.47 -2.62 9.45
C LYS A 69 -5.59 -4.00 8.78
N MET A 70 -4.83 -4.97 9.24
CA MET A 70 -4.87 -6.34 8.74
C MET A 70 -6.24 -7.00 9.02
N ALA A 71 -6.84 -6.75 10.18
CA ALA A 71 -8.15 -7.31 10.53
C ALA A 71 -9.28 -6.80 9.62
N VAL A 72 -9.21 -5.55 9.15
CA VAL A 72 -10.25 -4.91 8.31
C VAL A 72 -10.12 -5.33 6.85
N ASN A 73 -8.91 -5.59 6.36
CA ASN A 73 -8.62 -5.83 4.94
C ASN A 73 -8.33 -7.31 4.63
N LYS A 74 -8.89 -8.23 5.40
CA LYS A 74 -8.70 -9.67 5.16
C LYS A 74 -9.28 -10.09 3.82
N VAL A 75 -8.47 -10.87 3.09
CA VAL A 75 -8.89 -11.58 1.88
C VAL A 75 -9.53 -12.90 2.29
N GLY A 76 -10.73 -13.16 1.83
CA GLY A 76 -11.45 -14.41 2.05
C GLY A 76 -10.86 -15.57 1.22
N ALA A 77 -11.47 -16.75 1.35
CA ALA A 77 -11.13 -17.87 0.49
C ALA A 77 -11.64 -17.61 -0.94
N PHE A 78 -10.80 -17.91 -1.93
CA PHE A 78 -11.16 -17.81 -3.34
C PHE A 78 -10.57 -18.98 -4.13
N GLU A 79 -11.15 -19.22 -5.31
CA GLU A 79 -10.67 -20.15 -6.30
C GLU A 79 -10.71 -19.46 -7.67
N THR A 80 -9.61 -19.54 -8.41
CA THR A 80 -9.47 -18.99 -9.75
C THR A 80 -8.61 -19.89 -10.62
N GLU A 81 -8.29 -19.46 -11.84
CA GLU A 81 -7.49 -20.23 -12.80
C GLU A 81 -6.26 -19.42 -13.23
N THR A 82 -5.15 -20.14 -13.43
CA THR A 82 -3.92 -19.60 -14.03
C THR A 82 -4.02 -19.53 -15.55
N LEU A 83 -2.99 -18.94 -16.22
CA LEU A 83 -2.84 -18.95 -17.69
C LEU A 83 -2.90 -20.36 -18.30
N THR A 84 -2.49 -21.39 -17.54
CA THR A 84 -2.47 -22.78 -18.01
C THR A 84 -3.78 -23.53 -17.72
N GLY A 85 -4.77 -22.85 -17.12
CA GLY A 85 -6.05 -23.45 -16.70
C GLY A 85 -5.94 -24.31 -15.44
N GLU A 86 -4.85 -24.18 -14.68
CA GLU A 86 -4.71 -24.83 -13.37
C GLU A 86 -5.45 -24.02 -12.31
N THR A 87 -6.07 -24.70 -11.35
CA THR A 87 -6.71 -24.05 -10.21
C THR A 87 -5.69 -23.32 -9.34
N TYR A 88 -6.00 -22.11 -8.96
CA TYR A 88 -5.23 -21.27 -8.04
C TYR A 88 -6.13 -20.76 -6.91
N THR A 89 -5.67 -20.85 -5.69
CA THR A 89 -6.46 -20.54 -4.49
C THR A 89 -5.72 -19.59 -3.55
N GLY A 90 -6.38 -19.09 -2.52
CA GLY A 90 -5.73 -18.32 -1.47
C GLY A 90 -4.59 -19.06 -0.74
N ALA A 91 -4.59 -20.41 -0.76
CA ALA A 91 -3.53 -21.22 -0.17
C ALA A 91 -2.25 -21.27 -1.04
N ASP A 92 -2.35 -20.89 -2.31
CA ASP A 92 -1.21 -20.80 -3.23
C ASP A 92 -0.53 -19.43 -3.19
N LEU A 93 -1.16 -18.45 -2.52
CA LEU A 93 -0.54 -17.15 -2.29
C LEU A 93 0.62 -17.27 -1.30
N PRO A 94 1.77 -16.65 -1.58
CA PRO A 94 2.83 -16.49 -0.58
C PRO A 94 2.34 -15.67 0.63
N ASP A 95 2.95 -15.87 1.80
CA ASP A 95 2.64 -15.11 3.00
C ASP A 95 2.81 -13.58 2.80
N THR A 96 3.77 -13.19 1.94
CA THR A 96 3.94 -11.82 1.45
C THR A 96 3.95 -11.80 -0.07
N ALA A 97 3.04 -11.06 -0.67
CA ALA A 97 2.96 -10.88 -2.13
C ALA A 97 2.56 -9.46 -2.51
N PHE A 98 3.00 -9.01 -3.67
CA PHE A 98 2.43 -7.84 -4.33
C PHE A 98 1.35 -8.32 -5.30
N LEU A 99 0.08 -8.21 -4.89
CA LEU A 99 -1.07 -8.56 -5.73
C LEU A 99 -1.38 -7.39 -6.66
N VAL A 100 -1.49 -7.69 -7.94
CA VAL A 100 -1.77 -6.69 -8.97
C VAL A 100 -3.07 -7.02 -9.67
N PHE A 101 -4.03 -6.11 -9.63
CA PHE A 101 -5.27 -6.17 -10.39
C PHE A 101 -5.09 -5.31 -11.64
N LEU A 102 -5.06 -5.94 -12.82
CA LEU A 102 -4.65 -5.31 -14.05
C LEU A 102 -5.64 -5.58 -15.18
N ASP A 103 -6.12 -4.50 -15.81
CA ASP A 103 -6.83 -4.56 -17.07
C ASP A 103 -5.82 -4.49 -18.23
N PRO A 104 -5.60 -5.58 -18.97
CA PRO A 104 -4.58 -5.61 -20.02
C PRO A 104 -4.89 -4.69 -21.21
N GLU A 105 -6.16 -4.27 -21.37
CA GLU A 105 -6.60 -3.34 -22.43
C GLU A 105 -6.40 -1.86 -22.05
N ASP A 106 -6.04 -1.56 -20.78
CA ASP A 106 -5.76 -0.18 -20.36
C ASP A 106 -4.48 0.34 -21.01
N PRO A 107 -4.45 1.59 -21.53
CA PRO A 107 -3.26 2.16 -22.16
C PRO A 107 -2.02 2.21 -21.27
N GLY A 108 -2.19 2.23 -19.94
CA GLY A 108 -1.08 2.23 -18.96
C GLY A 108 -0.63 0.83 -18.53
N ALA A 109 -1.34 -0.23 -18.95
CA ALA A 109 -1.07 -1.59 -18.50
C ALA A 109 0.34 -2.08 -18.86
N ALA A 110 0.81 -1.78 -20.06
CA ALA A 110 2.13 -2.21 -20.53
C ALA A 110 3.27 -1.59 -19.70
N ASP A 111 3.18 -0.30 -19.39
CA ASP A 111 4.19 0.40 -18.58
C ASP A 111 4.16 -0.11 -17.13
N PHE A 112 2.94 -0.30 -16.56
CA PHE A 112 2.78 -0.86 -15.22
C PHE A 112 3.36 -2.28 -15.14
N TYR A 113 3.04 -3.12 -16.10
CA TYR A 113 3.52 -4.50 -16.16
C TYR A 113 5.04 -4.60 -16.33
N THR A 114 5.65 -3.71 -17.12
CA THR A 114 7.10 -3.64 -17.29
C THR A 114 7.79 -3.39 -15.96
N GLY A 115 7.29 -2.46 -15.14
CA GLY A 115 7.83 -2.21 -13.80
C GLY A 115 7.78 -3.45 -12.89
N LEU A 116 6.73 -4.30 -13.03
CA LEU A 116 6.65 -5.56 -12.28
C LEU A 116 7.69 -6.58 -12.74
N VAL A 117 7.87 -6.73 -14.07
CA VAL A 117 8.86 -7.65 -14.64
C VAL A 117 10.27 -7.26 -14.23
N ASP A 118 10.57 -5.96 -14.24
CA ASP A 118 11.89 -5.45 -13.86
C ASP A 118 12.17 -5.61 -12.34
N ALA A 119 11.11 -5.62 -11.49
CA ALA A 119 11.24 -5.73 -10.04
C ALA A 119 11.23 -7.18 -9.51
N VAL A 120 10.72 -8.15 -10.26
CA VAL A 120 10.35 -9.47 -9.72
C VAL A 120 11.51 -10.22 -9.06
N GLU A 121 12.71 -10.18 -9.63
CA GLU A 121 13.87 -10.87 -9.07
C GLU A 121 14.29 -10.27 -7.72
N ASP A 122 14.26 -8.95 -7.58
CA ASP A 122 14.60 -8.25 -6.34
C ASP A 122 13.51 -8.45 -5.27
N VAL A 123 12.23 -8.45 -5.66
CA VAL A 123 11.09 -8.77 -4.77
C VAL A 123 11.23 -10.18 -4.22
N ARG A 124 11.59 -11.16 -5.08
CA ARG A 124 11.84 -12.54 -4.65
C ARG A 124 13.06 -12.67 -3.75
N ALA A 125 14.12 -11.93 -4.05
CA ALA A 125 15.31 -11.91 -3.22
C ALA A 125 15.02 -11.36 -1.81
N ALA A 126 14.01 -10.50 -1.67
CA ALA A 126 13.53 -9.99 -0.38
C ALA A 126 12.63 -11.00 0.37
N GLY A 127 12.15 -12.07 -0.28
CA GLY A 127 11.27 -13.08 0.32
C GLY A 127 9.78 -12.89 0.07
N ALA A 128 9.41 -12.00 -0.86
CA ALA A 128 8.03 -11.83 -1.36
C ALA A 128 7.90 -12.37 -2.80
N ASP A 129 6.70 -12.34 -3.37
CA ASP A 129 6.49 -12.61 -4.81
C ASP A 129 5.48 -11.60 -5.39
N ILE A 130 5.32 -11.64 -6.71
CA ILE A 130 4.32 -10.86 -7.44
C ILE A 130 3.27 -11.82 -7.99
N VAL A 131 1.98 -11.48 -7.88
CA VAL A 131 0.88 -12.21 -8.47
C VAL A 131 -0.02 -11.22 -9.22
N VAL A 132 -0.24 -11.47 -10.50
CA VAL A 132 -1.09 -10.61 -11.34
C VAL A 132 -2.47 -11.24 -11.49
N CYS A 133 -3.51 -10.49 -11.15
CA CYS A 133 -4.92 -10.83 -11.31
C CYS A 133 -5.45 -10.09 -12.53
N SER A 134 -5.58 -10.79 -13.67
CA SER A 134 -6.09 -10.20 -14.92
C SER A 134 -7.58 -9.94 -14.86
N LYS A 135 -7.99 -8.72 -15.15
CA LYS A 135 -9.41 -8.32 -15.27
C LYS A 135 -9.97 -8.50 -16.68
N GLY A 136 -9.14 -8.92 -17.61
CA GLY A 136 -9.50 -9.11 -19.02
C GLY A 136 -9.07 -10.48 -19.56
N ASP A 137 -8.75 -10.51 -20.84
CA ASP A 137 -8.36 -11.73 -21.53
C ASP A 137 -7.06 -12.30 -20.95
N MET A 138 -7.10 -13.57 -20.52
CA MET A 138 -5.95 -14.30 -20.02
C MET A 138 -4.94 -14.63 -21.12
N ASP A 139 -5.38 -14.73 -22.39
CA ASP A 139 -4.52 -14.98 -23.54
C ASP A 139 -3.88 -13.70 -24.13
N HIS A 140 -4.04 -12.56 -23.43
CA HIS A 140 -3.48 -11.28 -23.88
C HIS A 140 -1.96 -11.35 -24.02
N GLU A 141 -1.41 -10.72 -25.09
CA GLU A 141 0.03 -10.75 -25.40
C GLU A 141 0.93 -10.25 -24.27
N LEU A 142 0.41 -9.35 -23.42
CA LEU A 142 1.11 -8.83 -22.26
C LEU A 142 1.58 -9.92 -21.30
N PHE A 143 0.85 -11.02 -21.19
CA PHE A 143 1.13 -12.11 -20.26
C PHE A 143 2.02 -13.21 -20.84
N GLN A 144 2.44 -13.08 -22.10
CA GLN A 144 3.37 -14.04 -22.70
C GLN A 144 4.69 -14.02 -21.94
N ASP A 145 5.16 -15.22 -21.57
CA ASP A 145 6.41 -15.38 -20.81
C ASP A 145 6.44 -14.66 -19.45
N ALA A 146 5.27 -14.48 -18.80
CA ALA A 146 5.16 -13.87 -17.47
C ALA A 146 6.11 -14.56 -16.47
N PRO A 147 6.99 -13.82 -15.77
CA PRO A 147 7.93 -14.43 -14.82
C PRO A 147 7.27 -14.73 -13.45
N PHE A 148 6.01 -14.41 -13.27
CA PHE A 148 5.21 -14.58 -12.05
C PHE A 148 3.84 -15.20 -12.39
N PRO A 149 3.09 -15.72 -11.40
CA PRO A 149 1.74 -16.21 -11.61
C PRO A 149 0.81 -15.12 -12.15
N VAL A 150 0.07 -15.44 -13.21
CA VAL A 150 -1.04 -14.64 -13.70
C VAL A 150 -2.30 -15.48 -13.54
N VAL A 151 -3.32 -14.93 -12.87
CA VAL A 151 -4.58 -15.60 -12.55
C VAL A 151 -5.77 -14.75 -12.99
N ALA A 152 -6.93 -15.38 -13.22
CA ALA A 152 -8.13 -14.65 -13.60
C ALA A 152 -8.72 -13.89 -12.38
N TYR A 153 -9.09 -12.63 -12.56
CA TYR A 153 -9.88 -11.86 -11.60
C TYR A 153 -11.35 -12.19 -11.77
N ASN A 154 -11.81 -13.26 -11.13
CA ASN A 154 -13.16 -13.80 -11.26
C ASN A 154 -14.09 -13.42 -10.08
N GLU A 155 -15.38 -13.82 -10.17
CA GLU A 155 -16.38 -13.54 -9.14
C GLU A 155 -15.97 -14.08 -7.74
N SER A 156 -15.33 -15.25 -7.67
CA SER A 156 -14.86 -15.81 -6.40
C SER A 156 -13.80 -14.92 -5.74
N MET A 157 -12.90 -14.33 -6.53
CA MET A 157 -11.88 -13.40 -6.02
C MET A 157 -12.52 -12.06 -5.61
N GLN A 158 -13.50 -11.57 -6.36
CA GLN A 158 -14.25 -10.36 -6.03
C GLN A 158 -14.96 -10.50 -4.68
N GLU A 159 -15.66 -11.60 -4.47
CA GLU A 159 -16.30 -11.90 -3.18
C GLU A 159 -15.28 -11.99 -2.02
N ALA A 160 -14.11 -12.59 -2.28
CA ALA A 160 -13.05 -12.73 -1.28
C ALA A 160 -12.42 -11.39 -0.88
N LEU A 161 -12.35 -10.42 -1.79
CA LEU A 161 -11.84 -9.07 -1.53
C LEU A 161 -12.83 -8.21 -0.73
N ALA A 162 -14.13 -8.55 -0.72
CA ALA A 162 -15.17 -7.86 0.01
C ALA A 162 -15.16 -6.34 -0.21
N GLN A 163 -14.89 -5.54 0.81
CA GLN A 163 -14.84 -4.08 0.72
C GLN A 163 -13.71 -3.53 -0.17
N ASN A 164 -12.69 -4.33 -0.48
CA ASN A 164 -11.58 -3.92 -1.34
C ASN A 164 -11.84 -4.21 -2.83
N ASP A 165 -12.95 -4.87 -3.17
CA ASP A 165 -13.32 -5.19 -4.54
C ASP A 165 -13.53 -3.94 -5.39
N GLU A 166 -14.12 -2.87 -4.85
CA GLU A 166 -14.30 -1.60 -5.56
C GLU A 166 -12.95 -1.03 -6.05
N MET A 167 -11.92 -1.05 -5.21
CA MET A 167 -10.57 -0.63 -5.60
C MET A 167 -10.00 -1.53 -6.69
N ALA A 168 -10.12 -2.84 -6.53
CA ALA A 168 -9.55 -3.82 -7.46
C ALA A 168 -10.27 -3.81 -8.81
N SER A 169 -11.60 -3.61 -8.85
CA SER A 169 -12.41 -3.63 -10.06
C SER A 169 -12.39 -2.31 -10.83
N GLU A 170 -12.47 -1.15 -10.15
CA GLU A 170 -12.64 0.14 -10.79
C GLU A 170 -11.34 0.79 -11.26
N ILE A 171 -10.21 0.55 -10.55
CA ILE A 171 -8.91 1.12 -10.94
C ILE A 171 -8.27 0.21 -11.99
N PRO A 172 -7.98 0.68 -13.22
CA PRO A 172 -7.49 -0.17 -14.31
C PRO A 172 -6.24 -0.96 -13.95
N CYS A 173 -5.27 -0.33 -13.30
CA CYS A 173 -4.04 -0.95 -12.82
C CYS A 173 -3.81 -0.55 -11.36
N VAL A 174 -3.84 -1.51 -10.47
CA VAL A 174 -3.56 -1.29 -9.05
C VAL A 174 -2.78 -2.45 -8.46
N GLY A 175 -1.70 -2.15 -7.75
CA GLY A 175 -0.93 -3.11 -6.98
C GLY A 175 -1.16 -2.93 -5.48
N VAL A 176 -1.25 -4.01 -4.74
CA VAL A 176 -1.53 -4.00 -3.29
C VAL A 176 -0.63 -4.99 -2.59
N TRP A 177 0.05 -4.58 -1.53
CA TRP A 177 0.77 -5.52 -0.69
C TRP A 177 -0.20 -6.40 0.10
N TYR A 178 -0.01 -7.71 -0.03
CA TYR A 178 -0.69 -8.76 0.71
C TYR A 178 0.28 -9.34 1.74
N VAL A 179 -0.15 -9.37 3.01
CA VAL A 179 0.64 -9.89 4.13
C VAL A 179 -0.27 -10.71 5.04
N ASN A 180 0.06 -11.97 5.27
CA ASN A 180 -0.67 -12.87 6.18
C ASN A 180 -2.20 -12.84 6.00
N GLY A 181 -2.68 -12.87 4.77
CA GLY A 181 -4.11 -12.89 4.48
C GLY A 181 -4.77 -11.51 4.39
N SER A 182 -4.04 -10.41 4.42
CA SER A 182 -4.61 -9.06 4.43
C SER A 182 -3.95 -8.12 3.42
N LEU A 183 -4.74 -7.22 2.83
CA LEU A 183 -4.25 -6.15 1.95
C LEU A 183 -3.83 -4.94 2.79
N ILE A 184 -2.64 -4.37 2.55
CA ILE A 184 -2.09 -3.33 3.42
C ILE A 184 -1.88 -2.01 2.72
N SER A 185 -1.24 -1.97 1.57
CA SER A 185 -0.84 -0.73 0.90
C SER A 185 -1.13 -0.80 -0.58
N ALA A 186 -1.91 0.13 -1.10
CA ALA A 186 -2.30 0.19 -2.50
C ALA A 186 -1.45 1.20 -3.29
N TRP A 187 -1.03 0.80 -4.48
CA TRP A 187 -0.28 1.59 -5.44
C TRP A 187 -1.10 1.73 -6.72
N THR A 188 -1.55 2.93 -7.00
CA THR A 188 -2.43 3.24 -8.14
C THR A 188 -1.75 4.01 -9.26
N SER A 189 -0.48 4.36 -9.07
CA SER A 189 0.37 5.01 -10.08
C SER A 189 1.29 3.99 -10.73
N GLN A 190 2.05 4.43 -11.74
CA GLN A 190 3.10 3.64 -12.37
C GLN A 190 4.03 3.01 -11.31
N VAL A 191 4.39 1.76 -11.50
CA VAL A 191 5.30 1.04 -10.61
C VAL A 191 6.73 1.25 -11.08
N GLU A 192 7.51 1.96 -10.26
CA GLU A 192 8.97 2.02 -10.45
C GLU A 192 9.58 0.77 -9.80
N ALA A 193 10.34 0.01 -10.58
CA ALA A 193 10.90 -1.27 -10.13
C ALA A 193 11.76 -1.14 -8.86
N GLU A 194 12.58 -0.07 -8.78
CA GLU A 194 13.44 0.22 -7.62
C GLU A 194 12.62 0.48 -6.35
N ASP A 195 11.51 1.23 -6.46
CA ASP A 195 10.64 1.55 -5.32
C ASP A 195 9.89 0.30 -4.83
N LEU A 196 9.40 -0.53 -5.76
CA LEU A 196 8.74 -1.78 -5.41
C LEU A 196 9.71 -2.73 -4.69
N ALA A 197 10.89 -2.93 -5.24
CA ALA A 197 11.94 -3.76 -4.66
C ALA A 197 12.37 -3.24 -3.27
N ALA A 198 12.55 -1.92 -3.13
CA ALA A 198 12.94 -1.30 -1.87
C ALA A 198 11.87 -1.43 -0.78
N SER A 199 10.59 -1.52 -1.14
CA SER A 199 9.48 -1.66 -0.19
C SER A 199 9.31 -3.10 0.32
N ALA A 200 9.64 -4.11 -0.46
CA ALA A 200 9.40 -5.52 -0.18
C ALA A 200 9.93 -6.01 1.20
N PRO A 201 11.17 -5.67 1.62
CA PRO A 201 11.69 -6.10 2.92
C PRO A 201 10.83 -5.66 4.10
N SER A 202 10.20 -4.48 4.02
CA SER A 202 9.34 -3.96 5.09
C SER A 202 8.07 -4.79 5.26
N PHE A 203 7.46 -5.24 4.16
CA PHE A 203 6.26 -6.09 4.20
C PHE A 203 6.60 -7.53 4.60
N VAL A 204 7.75 -8.07 4.19
CA VAL A 204 8.24 -9.37 4.63
C VAL A 204 8.51 -9.37 6.14
N ALA A 205 9.08 -8.28 6.69
CA ALA A 205 9.30 -8.17 8.14
C ALA A 205 7.98 -8.22 8.93
N MET A 206 6.88 -7.63 8.40
CA MET A 206 5.55 -7.68 9.04
C MET A 206 5.01 -9.11 9.13
N THR A 207 5.33 -9.99 8.18
CA THR A 207 4.94 -11.40 8.21
C THR A 207 5.60 -12.14 9.38
N GLN A 208 6.83 -11.78 9.72
CA GLN A 208 7.60 -12.42 10.79
C GLN A 208 7.20 -11.94 12.19
N GLU A 209 6.74 -10.70 12.32
CA GLU A 209 6.29 -10.16 13.61
C GLU A 209 4.98 -10.79 14.10
N ASP A 210 4.15 -11.27 13.18
CA ASP A 210 2.86 -11.92 13.50
C ASP A 210 2.98 -13.43 13.81
N ASP A 211 4.18 -14.03 13.76
CA ASP A 211 4.39 -15.43 14.15
C ASP A 211 4.61 -15.56 15.67
N PRO A 212 3.58 -15.93 16.45
CA PRO A 212 3.70 -16.11 17.89
C PRO A 212 4.57 -17.33 18.28
N SER A 213 5.09 -18.09 17.30
CA SER A 213 5.96 -19.24 17.50
C SER A 213 7.45 -18.88 17.52
N GLY A 214 7.81 -17.61 17.37
CA GLY A 214 9.17 -17.12 17.62
C GLY A 214 9.56 -17.44 19.06
N GLU A 215 10.16 -18.60 19.26
CA GLU A 215 10.86 -18.96 20.50
C GLU A 215 11.98 -17.94 20.72
N ASP A 216 11.64 -16.84 21.38
CA ASP A 216 12.64 -16.04 22.08
C ASP A 216 13.32 -16.98 23.07
N GLY A 217 14.43 -17.57 22.62
CA GLY A 217 15.33 -18.33 23.45
C GLY A 217 15.83 -17.45 24.58
N MET A 218 15.07 -17.37 25.66
CA MET A 218 15.56 -16.90 26.93
C MET A 218 16.71 -17.84 27.37
N ALA A 219 17.92 -17.47 26.96
CA ALA A 219 19.10 -18.00 27.56
C ALA A 219 19.05 -17.70 29.05
N ALA A 220 18.62 -18.67 29.84
CA ALA A 220 18.74 -18.64 31.28
C ALA A 220 20.23 -18.56 31.62
N VAL A 221 20.68 -17.36 31.94
CA VAL A 221 22.00 -17.19 32.61
C VAL A 221 21.86 -17.77 34.00
N ALA A 222 22.28 -19.02 34.15
CA ALA A 222 22.52 -19.61 35.46
C ALA A 222 23.66 -18.86 36.11
N MET A 223 23.36 -18.06 37.12
CA MET A 223 24.35 -17.55 38.06
C MET A 223 24.67 -18.64 39.06
N GLY A 224 25.90 -19.22 38.96
CA GLY A 224 26.54 -20.00 39.97
C GLY A 224 27.35 -19.10 40.92
#